data_93d150bb429dedb9020d13e8ddff653f
#
_entry.id   93d150bb429dedb9020d13e8ddff653f
#
_cell.length_a   1.000
_cell.length_b   1.000
_cell.length_c   1.000
_cell.angle_alpha   90.00
_cell.angle_beta   90.00
_cell.angle_gamma   90.00
#
_symmetry.space_group_name_H-M   'P 1'
#
loop_
_entity.id
_entity.type
_entity.pdbx_description
1 polymer ?
#
loop_
_entity_poly.entity_id
_entity_poly.type
_entity_poly.pdbx_seq_one_letter_code
_entity_poly.pdbx_strand_id
1 'polypeptide(L)' 'MPHIVVNVWPGRSDEEKRALANRIALDVADLFKMDTEYVSVAYEEVPEEEWDAFCQREIDEKLDKVY' A
#
# COMPACT_ATOMS: atom_id res chain seq x y z
N MET A 1 -3.63 6.02 -14.45
CA MET A 1 -3.35 6.70 -13.16
C MET A 1 -3.42 5.68 -12.03
N PRO A 2 -2.29 4.95 -11.64
CA PRO A 2 -2.38 3.98 -10.53
C PRO A 2 -2.48 4.66 -9.18
N HIS A 3 -3.30 4.08 -8.31
CA HIS A 3 -3.42 4.50 -6.92
C HIS A 3 -3.26 3.26 -6.05
N ILE A 4 -2.25 3.26 -5.19
CA ILE A 4 -1.91 2.12 -4.35
C ILE A 4 -2.24 2.45 -2.89
N VAL A 5 -2.88 1.53 -2.20
CA VAL A 5 -3.17 1.66 -0.78
C VAL A 5 -2.33 0.63 -0.03
N VAL A 6 -1.54 1.09 0.93
CA VAL A 6 -0.72 0.24 1.78
C VAL A 6 -1.38 0.17 3.15
N ASN A 7 -1.78 -1.03 3.55
CA ASN A 7 -2.38 -1.25 4.86
C ASN A 7 -1.38 -2.00 5.73
N VAL A 8 -1.04 -1.43 6.87
CA VAL A 8 0.02 -1.96 7.74
C VAL A 8 -0.35 -1.74 9.21
N TRP A 9 0.41 -2.39 10.10
CA TRP A 9 0.33 -2.12 11.53
C TRP A 9 0.83 -0.71 11.81
N PRO A 10 0.32 -0.05 12.84
CA PRO A 10 0.84 1.25 13.27
C PRO A 10 2.22 1.12 13.91
N GLY A 11 2.91 2.24 14.06
CA GLY A 11 4.16 2.30 14.78
C GLY A 11 5.37 2.72 13.95
N ARG A 12 5.20 2.95 12.65
CA ARG A 12 6.30 3.44 11.82
C ARG A 12 6.35 4.97 11.88
N SER A 13 7.54 5.53 11.69
CA SER A 13 7.72 6.97 11.67
C SER A 13 7.20 7.55 10.35
N ASP A 14 6.94 8.86 10.34
CA ASP A 14 6.52 9.54 9.11
C ASP A 14 7.60 9.44 8.04
N GLU A 15 8.86 9.46 8.43
CA GLU A 15 9.98 9.30 7.51
C GLU A 15 9.95 7.93 6.83
N GLU A 16 9.71 6.88 7.59
CA GLU A 16 9.60 5.53 7.04
C GLU A 16 8.41 5.40 6.10
N LYS A 17 7.28 6.00 6.46
CA LYS A 17 6.08 5.98 5.62
C LYS A 17 6.32 6.65 4.28
N ARG A 18 6.97 7.82 4.30
CA ARG A 18 7.30 8.55 3.07
C ARG A 18 8.28 7.79 2.21
N ALA A 19 9.29 7.19 2.83
CA ALA A 19 10.28 6.41 2.10
C ALA A 19 9.63 5.22 1.39
N LEU A 20 8.73 4.51 2.06
CA LEU A 20 8.01 3.39 1.46
C LEU A 20 7.14 3.86 0.30
N ALA A 21 6.37 4.92 0.50
CA ALA A 21 5.50 5.45 -0.54
C ALA A 21 6.29 5.87 -1.77
N ASN A 22 7.43 6.52 -1.56
CA ASN A 22 8.30 6.94 -2.67
C ASN A 22 8.84 5.75 -3.45
N ARG A 23 9.28 4.71 -2.76
CA ARG A 23 9.80 3.51 -3.42
C ARG A 23 8.73 2.77 -4.20
N ILE A 24 7.53 2.68 -3.65
CA ILE A 24 6.40 2.06 -4.35
C ILE A 24 6.09 2.85 -5.62
N ALA A 25 6.01 4.18 -5.50
CA ALA A 25 5.71 5.02 -6.66
C ALA A 25 6.77 4.89 -7.75
N LEU A 26 8.06 4.84 -7.37
CA LEU A 26 9.14 4.67 -8.33
C LEU A 26 9.06 3.33 -9.04
N ASP A 27 8.80 2.25 -8.30
CA ASP A 27 8.70 0.92 -8.89
C ASP A 27 7.52 0.83 -9.86
N VAL A 28 6.37 1.36 -9.47
CA VAL A 28 5.19 1.35 -10.33
C VAL A 28 5.46 2.16 -11.60
N ALA A 29 6.02 3.35 -11.45
CA ALA A 29 6.33 4.21 -12.58
C ALA A 29 7.31 3.54 -13.54
N ASP A 30 8.33 2.88 -13.01
CA ASP A 30 9.34 2.20 -13.82
C ASP A 30 8.71 1.03 -14.60
N LEU A 31 7.96 0.18 -13.91
CA LEU A 31 7.35 -0.99 -14.54
C LEU A 31 6.26 -0.63 -15.53
N PHE A 32 5.50 0.40 -15.24
CA PHE A 32 4.38 0.84 -16.09
C PHE A 32 4.81 1.89 -17.12
N LYS A 33 6.06 2.31 -17.10
CA LYS A 33 6.65 3.28 -18.05
C LYS A 33 5.89 4.60 -18.06
N MET A 34 5.77 5.19 -16.88
CA MET A 34 5.11 6.48 -16.70
C MET A 34 5.86 7.31 -15.67
N ASP A 35 5.54 8.61 -15.59
CA ASP A 35 6.12 9.49 -14.59
C ASP A 35 5.54 9.24 -13.22
N THR A 36 6.34 9.41 -12.18
CA THR A 36 5.90 9.20 -10.80
C THR A 36 4.76 10.13 -10.39
N GLU A 37 4.64 11.29 -11.03
CA GLU A 37 3.56 12.22 -10.71
C GLU A 37 2.17 11.64 -10.96
N TYR A 38 2.06 10.60 -11.78
CA TYR A 38 0.79 9.94 -12.06
C TYR A 38 0.47 8.83 -11.07
N VAL A 39 1.41 8.48 -10.18
CA VAL A 39 1.24 7.41 -9.21
C VAL A 39 0.94 8.02 -7.85
N SER A 40 -0.13 7.59 -7.22
CA SER A 40 -0.44 8.00 -5.85
C SER A 40 -0.40 6.80 -4.92
N VAL A 41 0.07 7.02 -3.70
CA VAL A 41 0.17 5.99 -2.69
C VAL A 41 -0.43 6.52 -1.39
N ALA A 42 -1.42 5.82 -0.88
CA ALA A 42 -2.01 6.11 0.42
C ALA A 42 -1.47 5.10 1.44
N TYR A 43 -1.28 5.55 2.66
CA TYR A 43 -0.76 4.72 3.74
C TYR A 43 -1.81 4.71 4.85
N GLU A 44 -2.31 3.53 5.17
CA GLU A 44 -3.35 3.37 6.19
C GLU A 44 -2.86 2.45 7.29
N GLU A 45 -3.11 2.85 8.54
CA GLU A 45 -2.73 2.07 9.70
C GLU A 45 -3.95 1.31 10.22
N VAL A 46 -3.79 0.00 10.38
CA VAL A 46 -4.83 -0.87 10.94
C VAL A 46 -4.36 -1.30 12.33
N PRO A 47 -5.16 -1.06 13.37
CA PRO A 47 -4.78 -1.48 14.73
C PRO A 47 -4.44 -2.95 14.80
N GLU A 48 -3.44 -3.29 15.62
CA GLU A 48 -2.96 -4.66 15.73
C GLU A 48 -4.08 -5.64 16.07
N GLU A 49 -4.97 -5.25 16.98
CA GLU A 49 -6.08 -6.09 17.42
C GLU A 49 -7.12 -6.34 16.33
N GLU A 50 -7.11 -5.53 15.27
CA GLU A 50 -8.05 -5.69 14.15
C GLU A 50 -7.38 -6.27 12.91
N TRP A 51 -6.08 -6.47 12.97
CA TRP A 51 -5.30 -6.84 11.78
C TRP A 51 -5.73 -8.18 11.16
N ASP A 52 -5.88 -9.21 12.00
CA ASP A 52 -6.24 -10.54 11.49
C ASP A 52 -7.60 -10.53 10.80
N ALA A 53 -8.58 -9.86 11.41
CA ALA A 53 -9.92 -9.74 10.82
C ALA A 53 -9.88 -8.93 9.52
N PHE A 54 -9.08 -7.88 9.51
CA PHE A 54 -8.92 -7.04 8.32
C PHE A 54 -8.33 -7.84 7.16
N CYS A 55 -7.23 -8.56 7.40
CA CYS A 55 -6.57 -9.35 6.37
C CYS A 55 -7.46 -10.48 5.87
N GLN A 56 -8.17 -11.14 6.78
CA GLN A 56 -9.08 -12.22 6.40
C GLN A 56 -10.16 -11.71 5.45
N ARG A 57 -10.76 -10.58 5.78
CA ARG A 57 -11.80 -9.97 4.95
C ARG A 57 -11.25 -9.54 3.59
N GLU A 58 -10.10 -8.82 3.59
CA GLU A 58 -9.50 -8.34 2.35
C GLU A 58 -9.10 -9.49 1.43
N ILE A 59 -8.48 -10.52 1.99
CA ILE A 59 -8.02 -11.66 1.20
C ILE A 59 -9.22 -12.45 0.68
N ASP A 60 -10.20 -12.73 1.54
CA ASP A 60 -11.38 -13.53 1.14
C ASP A 60 -12.21 -12.85 0.06
N GLU A 61 -12.38 -11.53 0.16
CA GLU A 61 -13.16 -10.78 -0.81
C GLU A 61 -12.42 -10.60 -2.14
N LYS A 62 -11.11 -10.75 -2.15
CA LYS A 62 -10.28 -10.49 -3.32
C LYS A 62 -9.38 -11.66 -3.69
N LEU A 63 -9.84 -12.89 -3.44
CA LEU A 63 -9.01 -14.09 -3.68
C LEU A 63 -8.44 -14.16 -5.10
N ASP A 64 -9.20 -13.73 -6.07
CA ASP A 64 -8.76 -13.74 -7.47
C ASP A 64 -7.81 -12.60 -7.81
N LYS A 65 -7.53 -11.70 -6.87
CA LYS A 65 -6.72 -10.50 -7.09
C LYS A 65 -5.53 -10.38 -6.14
N VAL A 66 -5.30 -11.37 -5.30
CA VAL A 66 -4.15 -11.40 -4.38
C VAL A 66 -3.01 -12.12 -5.09
N TYR A 67 -1.89 -11.44 -5.18
CA TYR A 67 -0.71 -11.96 -5.87
C TYR A 67 0.41 -12.33 -4.92
#